data_861d922a4e3fad52256e914f93d8a2ea
#
_entry.id   861d922a4e3fad52256e914f93d8a2ea
#
_cell.length_a   1.000
_cell.length_b   1.000
_cell.length_c   1.000
_cell.angle_alpha   90.00
_cell.angle_beta   90.00
_cell.angle_gamma   90.00
#
_symmetry.space_group_name_H-M   'P 1'
#
loop_
_entity.id
_entity.type
_entity.pdbx_description
1 polymer ?
#
loop_
_entity_poly.entity_id
_entity_poly.type
_entity_poly.pdbx_seq_one_letter_code
_entity_poly.pdbx_strand_id
1 'polypeptide(L)'
;MISLRGVTVVIPAVRRGDADRVLLHPLTLDLAERRIALVGANGSGKSTLLRLLNGLRHPTEGTVTVDGLDTVNDARAVRAKVGFVFTDPLAQLLMSTPIEDVELSLRGRVKGRAERTRMAQGLLEDRGLGHLAHQSIYDLSGGERQLVALTSVLAVEPDILVADEPTTLLDLRNRRALRQTLAGLSQQVIFSTHDLDIAADSDRVIVVHEGRIAADGAPEEALAAYEAVLV
;
A
#
# COMPACT_ATOMS: atom_id res chain seq x y z
N MET A 1 15.42 2.19 2.16
CA MET A 1 15.12 1.70 3.54
C MET A 1 14.19 2.69 4.23
N ILE A 2 13.13 2.19 4.87
CA ILE A 2 12.20 3.02 5.65
C ILE A 2 12.51 2.85 7.14
N SER A 3 12.55 3.98 7.87
CA SER A 3 12.79 3.99 9.31
C SER A 3 11.72 4.79 10.05
N LEU A 4 11.19 4.22 11.11
CA LEU A 4 10.27 4.86 12.05
C LEU A 4 10.96 4.96 13.41
N ARG A 5 10.91 6.13 14.06
CA ARG A 5 11.59 6.38 15.35
C ARG A 5 10.63 7.03 16.32
N GLY A 6 10.23 6.29 17.37
CA GLY A 6 9.33 6.75 18.41
C GLY A 6 7.98 7.25 17.90
N VAL A 7 7.48 6.66 16.82
CA VAL A 7 6.29 7.15 16.11
C VAL A 7 5.03 6.85 16.91
N THR A 8 4.23 7.89 17.13
CA THR A 8 2.90 7.83 17.75
C THR A 8 1.87 8.47 16.83
N VAL A 9 0.65 7.94 16.79
CA VAL A 9 -0.47 8.56 16.08
C VAL A 9 -1.68 8.64 16.99
N VAL A 10 -2.10 9.87 17.28
CA VAL A 10 -3.25 10.19 18.11
C VAL A 10 -4.25 11.02 17.31
N ILE A 11 -5.55 10.74 17.47
CA ILE A 11 -6.63 11.59 16.99
C ILE A 11 -7.17 12.34 18.20
N PRO A 12 -7.11 13.70 18.21
CA PRO A 12 -7.70 14.49 19.28
C PRO A 12 -9.20 14.25 19.39
N ALA A 13 -9.71 14.30 20.61
CA ALA A 13 -11.14 14.23 20.88
C ALA A 13 -11.88 15.41 20.22
N VAL A 14 -13.00 15.12 19.54
CA VAL A 14 -13.83 16.15 18.87
C VAL A 14 -14.70 16.89 19.90
N ARG A 15 -15.13 16.22 20.96
CA ARG A 15 -15.99 16.80 22.00
C ARG A 15 -15.18 17.08 23.26
N ARG A 16 -15.45 18.21 23.89
CA ARG A 16 -14.83 18.59 25.16
C ARG A 16 -15.23 17.58 26.26
N GLY A 17 -14.27 16.85 26.80
CA GLY A 17 -14.46 15.81 27.82
C GLY A 17 -14.30 14.37 27.32
N ASP A 18 -14.23 14.14 26.01
CA ASP A 18 -13.88 12.84 25.46
C ASP A 18 -12.34 12.64 25.54
N ALA A 19 -11.92 11.38 25.59
CA ALA A 19 -10.49 11.05 25.53
C ALA A 19 -9.97 11.03 24.10
N ASP A 20 -8.71 11.41 23.90
CA ASP A 20 -8.01 11.25 22.64
C ASP A 20 -7.93 9.76 22.25
N ARG A 21 -8.06 9.49 20.95
CA ARG A 21 -7.96 8.12 20.43
C ARG A 21 -6.55 7.84 19.93
N VAL A 22 -5.85 6.96 20.60
CA VAL A 22 -4.55 6.45 20.14
C VAL A 22 -4.79 5.44 19.03
N LEU A 23 -4.22 5.71 17.84
CA LEU A 23 -4.24 4.78 16.69
C LEU A 23 -2.97 3.94 16.61
N LEU A 24 -1.82 4.53 16.97
CA LEU A 24 -0.55 3.84 17.11
C LEU A 24 0.13 4.34 18.39
N HIS A 25 0.50 3.40 19.25
CA HIS A 25 1.36 3.64 20.40
C HIS A 25 2.82 3.83 19.93
N PRO A 26 3.71 4.40 20.76
CA PRO A 26 5.09 4.63 20.38
C PRO A 26 5.74 3.36 19.81
N LEU A 27 6.22 3.44 18.58
CA LEU A 27 6.89 2.34 17.91
C LEU A 27 8.15 2.79 17.18
N THR A 28 9.09 1.87 17.04
CA THR A 28 10.34 2.05 16.30
C THR A 28 10.55 0.82 15.43
N LEU A 29 10.70 1.02 14.11
CA LEU A 29 10.86 -0.04 13.12
C LEU A 29 11.85 0.39 12.05
N ASP A 30 12.61 -0.57 11.55
CA ASP A 30 13.37 -0.47 10.31
C ASP A 30 12.82 -1.50 9.31
N LEU A 31 12.41 -1.05 8.13
CA LEU A 31 11.79 -1.87 7.09
C LEU A 31 12.78 -1.95 5.91
N ALA A 32 13.56 -3.03 5.86
CA ALA A 32 14.61 -3.22 4.87
C ALA A 32 14.34 -4.42 3.94
N GLU A 33 13.53 -5.39 4.38
CA GLU A 33 13.23 -6.60 3.65
C GLU A 33 12.44 -6.29 2.38
N ARG A 34 12.58 -7.13 1.37
CA ARG A 34 11.96 -6.91 0.07
C ARG A 34 10.44 -7.09 0.10
N ARG A 35 9.95 -8.02 0.91
CA ARG A 35 8.52 -8.31 1.09
C ARG A 35 8.17 -8.29 2.56
N ILE A 36 7.36 -7.33 2.96
CA ILE A 36 6.92 -7.17 4.35
C ILE A 36 5.40 -7.19 4.38
N ALA A 37 4.83 -8.12 5.14
CA ALA A 37 3.39 -8.18 5.36
C ALA A 37 3.04 -7.64 6.76
N LEU A 38 2.00 -6.81 6.83
CA LEU A 38 1.35 -6.38 8.07
C LEU A 38 0.07 -7.19 8.25
N VAL A 39 -0.04 -7.93 9.35
CA VAL A 39 -1.24 -8.68 9.71
C VAL A 39 -1.84 -8.17 11.01
N GLY A 40 -3.13 -8.42 11.22
CA GLY A 40 -3.85 -7.98 12.41
C GLY A 40 -5.33 -7.76 12.14
N ALA A 41 -6.13 -7.66 13.18
CA ALA A 41 -7.58 -7.44 13.08
C ALA A 41 -7.93 -6.09 12.42
N ASN A 42 -9.18 -5.94 11.97
CA ASN A 42 -9.67 -4.66 11.49
C ASN A 42 -9.62 -3.61 12.61
N GLY A 43 -9.12 -2.41 12.28
CA GLY A 43 -8.92 -1.33 13.25
C GLY A 43 -7.66 -1.46 14.11
N SER A 44 -6.81 -2.47 13.93
CA SER A 44 -5.58 -2.65 14.72
C SER A 44 -4.50 -1.58 14.49
N GLY A 45 -4.58 -0.78 13.41
CA GLY A 45 -3.60 0.27 13.10
C GLY A 45 -2.80 0.05 11.80
N LYS A 46 -2.95 -1.08 11.09
CA LYS A 46 -2.22 -1.42 9.86
C LYS A 46 -2.26 -0.29 8.81
N SER A 47 -3.46 0.13 8.42
CA SER A 47 -3.63 1.21 7.41
C SER A 47 -3.05 2.54 7.89
N THR A 48 -3.08 2.81 9.21
CA THR A 48 -2.47 4.00 9.80
C THR A 48 -0.95 3.92 9.64
N LEU A 49 -0.35 2.77 9.96
CA LEU A 49 1.08 2.54 9.82
C LEU A 49 1.52 2.65 8.35
N LEU A 50 0.80 2.01 7.41
CA LEU A 50 1.11 2.10 5.99
C LEU A 50 1.06 3.54 5.45
N ARG A 51 0.06 4.34 5.86
CA ARG A 51 -0.09 5.73 5.41
C ARG A 51 0.98 6.68 5.94
N LEU A 52 1.67 6.33 6.99
CA LEU A 52 2.85 7.08 7.47
C LEU A 52 4.02 6.93 6.49
N LEU A 53 4.17 5.75 5.82
CA LEU A 53 5.32 5.42 5.01
C LEU A 53 5.45 6.27 3.73
N ASN A 54 4.35 6.86 3.25
CA ASN A 54 4.37 7.74 2.08
C ASN A 54 3.90 9.17 2.38
N GLY A 55 3.76 9.53 3.67
CA GLY A 55 3.32 10.86 4.10
C GLY A 55 1.85 11.17 3.81
N LEU A 56 0.99 10.15 3.58
CA LEU A 56 -0.48 10.32 3.54
C LEU A 56 -1.05 10.60 4.94
N ARG A 57 -0.34 10.16 5.96
CA ARG A 57 -0.59 10.50 7.35
C ARG A 57 0.69 10.96 8.00
N HIS A 58 0.59 11.97 8.86
CA HIS A 58 1.73 12.45 9.64
C HIS A 58 1.70 11.81 11.02
N PRO A 59 2.85 11.50 11.62
CA PRO A 59 2.93 11.10 13.01
C PRO A 59 2.56 12.28 13.92
N THR A 60 1.97 12.00 15.08
CA THR A 60 1.74 13.01 16.13
C THR A 60 3.06 13.31 16.85
N GLU A 61 3.86 12.26 17.07
CA GLU A 61 5.20 12.33 17.65
C GLU A 61 6.12 11.36 16.90
N GLY A 62 7.43 11.62 17.00
CA GLY A 62 8.44 10.81 16.33
C GLY A 62 8.64 11.21 14.87
N THR A 63 9.41 10.41 14.14
CA THR A 63 9.79 10.68 12.74
C THR A 63 9.68 9.42 11.89
N VAL A 64 9.31 9.61 10.62
CA VAL A 64 9.33 8.56 9.59
C VAL A 64 10.19 9.04 8.44
N THR A 65 11.17 8.25 8.04
CA THR A 65 12.06 8.57 6.92
C THR A 65 12.10 7.45 5.89
N VAL A 66 12.24 7.85 4.62
CA VAL A 66 12.43 6.96 3.47
C VAL A 66 13.73 7.35 2.79
N ASP A 67 14.75 6.49 2.84
CA ASP A 67 16.10 6.78 2.34
C ASP A 67 16.65 8.13 2.87
N GLY A 68 16.39 8.43 4.14
CA GLY A 68 16.81 9.67 4.80
C GLY A 68 15.89 10.88 4.54
N LEU A 69 14.89 10.77 3.67
CA LEU A 69 13.90 11.83 3.42
C LEU A 69 12.77 11.74 4.47
N ASP A 70 12.45 12.85 5.13
CA ASP A 70 11.36 12.91 6.11
C ASP A 70 9.98 12.93 5.42
N THR A 71 9.06 12.07 5.86
CA THR A 71 7.75 11.93 5.21
C THR A 71 6.85 13.16 5.35
N VAL A 72 7.15 14.07 6.29
CA VAL A 72 6.41 15.31 6.50
C VAL A 72 7.07 16.46 5.72
N ASN A 73 8.39 16.66 5.93
CA ASN A 73 9.11 17.80 5.38
C ASN A 73 9.45 17.60 3.89
N ASP A 74 9.76 16.37 3.48
CA ASP A 74 10.14 16.01 2.11
C ASP A 74 9.03 15.24 1.38
N ALA A 75 7.78 15.43 1.77
CA ALA A 75 6.63 14.63 1.33
C ALA A 75 6.52 14.45 -0.19
N ARG A 76 6.90 15.47 -0.99
CA ARG A 76 6.90 15.37 -2.46
C ARG A 76 7.96 14.39 -2.97
N ALA A 77 9.15 14.42 -2.42
CA ALA A 77 10.26 13.54 -2.79
C ALA A 77 9.95 12.10 -2.33
N VAL A 78 9.40 11.93 -1.13
CA VAL A 78 8.95 10.63 -0.62
C VAL A 78 7.88 10.03 -1.53
N ARG A 79 6.84 10.78 -1.92
CA ARG A 79 5.78 10.28 -2.82
C ARG A 79 6.25 9.98 -4.24
N ALA A 80 7.38 10.52 -4.67
CA ALA A 80 7.99 10.12 -5.93
C ALA A 80 8.66 8.72 -5.86
N LYS A 81 9.08 8.31 -4.65
CA LYS A 81 9.73 7.01 -4.37
C LYS A 81 8.75 5.94 -3.90
N VAL A 82 7.69 6.32 -3.20
CA VAL A 82 6.75 5.41 -2.54
C VAL A 82 5.39 5.49 -3.21
N GLY A 83 5.08 4.49 -4.02
CA GLY A 83 3.73 4.30 -4.56
C GLY A 83 2.80 3.73 -3.49
N PHE A 84 1.53 4.14 -3.50
CA PHE A 84 0.52 3.65 -2.57
C PHE A 84 -0.70 3.11 -3.31
N VAL A 85 -1.13 1.90 -2.97
CA VAL A 85 -2.35 1.27 -3.46
C VAL A 85 -3.35 1.18 -2.32
N PHE A 86 -4.52 1.79 -2.53
CA PHE A 86 -5.60 1.80 -1.54
C PHE A 86 -6.42 0.52 -1.57
N THR A 87 -7.10 0.21 -0.47
CA THR A 87 -8.04 -0.91 -0.37
C THR A 87 -9.20 -0.77 -1.35
N ASP A 88 -9.75 0.45 -1.48
CA ASP A 88 -10.78 0.76 -2.47
C ASP A 88 -10.15 1.43 -3.70
N PRO A 89 -10.12 0.74 -4.86
CA PRO A 89 -9.56 1.31 -6.08
C PRO A 89 -10.31 2.54 -6.58
N LEU A 90 -11.62 2.70 -6.30
CA LEU A 90 -12.37 3.89 -6.69
C LEU A 90 -11.95 5.14 -5.90
N ALA A 91 -11.36 4.99 -4.73
CA ALA A 91 -10.75 6.11 -4.01
C ALA A 91 -9.44 6.60 -4.65
N GLN A 92 -8.89 5.84 -5.61
CA GLN A 92 -7.61 6.12 -6.27
C GLN A 92 -7.76 6.47 -7.75
N LEU A 93 -8.65 5.80 -8.47
CA LEU A 93 -8.90 6.03 -9.90
C LEU A 93 -9.63 7.37 -10.09
N LEU A 94 -9.00 8.28 -10.83
CA LEU A 94 -9.46 9.66 -11.01
C LEU A 94 -10.11 9.90 -12.37
N MET A 95 -9.78 9.06 -13.35
CA MET A 95 -10.23 9.21 -14.73
C MET A 95 -11.38 8.26 -15.05
N SER A 96 -12.05 8.49 -16.16
CA SER A 96 -13.21 7.69 -16.57
C SER A 96 -12.85 6.33 -17.16
N THR A 97 -11.63 6.18 -17.68
CA THR A 97 -11.15 4.95 -18.31
C THR A 97 -9.77 4.55 -17.79
N PRO A 98 -9.43 3.23 -17.82
CA PRO A 98 -8.12 2.74 -17.43
C PRO A 98 -6.95 3.44 -18.12
N ILE A 99 -7.04 3.63 -19.45
CA ILE A 99 -5.95 4.24 -20.20
C ILE A 99 -5.70 5.69 -19.79
N GLU A 100 -6.75 6.47 -19.55
CA GLU A 100 -6.63 7.85 -19.10
C GLU A 100 -6.00 7.94 -17.72
N ASP A 101 -6.29 7.00 -16.82
CA ASP A 101 -5.75 6.99 -15.47
C ASP A 101 -4.25 6.65 -15.46
N VAL A 102 -3.84 5.65 -16.25
CA VAL A 102 -2.42 5.33 -16.44
C VAL A 102 -1.68 6.48 -17.16
N GLU A 103 -2.28 7.11 -18.18
CA GLU A 103 -1.73 8.30 -18.83
C GLU A 103 -1.53 9.46 -17.85
N LEU A 104 -2.47 9.66 -16.92
CA LEU A 104 -2.38 10.69 -15.88
C LEU A 104 -1.13 10.47 -15.03
N SER A 105 -0.88 9.24 -14.60
CA SER A 105 0.32 8.87 -13.83
C SER A 105 1.61 9.15 -14.60
N LEU A 106 1.63 8.88 -15.90
CA LEU A 106 2.80 9.09 -16.77
C LEU A 106 3.11 10.56 -17.09
N ARG A 107 2.22 11.53 -16.80
CA ARG A 107 2.41 12.95 -17.17
C ARG A 107 3.69 13.57 -16.65
N GLY A 108 4.14 13.16 -15.48
CA GLY A 108 5.38 13.65 -14.88
C GLY A 108 6.66 13.16 -15.58
N ARG A 109 6.59 12.02 -16.28
CA ARG A 109 7.74 11.33 -16.89
C ARG A 109 7.79 11.47 -18.42
N VAL A 110 6.63 11.42 -19.07
CA VAL A 110 6.49 11.38 -20.52
C VAL A 110 5.76 12.62 -21.04
N LYS A 111 6.44 13.50 -21.76
CA LYS A 111 5.88 14.78 -22.24
C LYS A 111 4.94 14.61 -23.44
N GLY A 112 5.27 13.71 -24.37
CA GLY A 112 4.51 13.48 -25.60
C GLY A 112 3.20 12.74 -25.34
N ARG A 113 2.04 13.28 -25.78
CA ARG A 113 0.73 12.62 -25.60
C ARG A 113 0.67 11.25 -26.26
N ALA A 114 1.04 11.16 -27.54
CA ALA A 114 1.01 9.91 -28.30
C ALA A 114 1.91 8.83 -27.68
N GLU A 115 3.04 9.22 -27.12
CA GLU A 115 3.95 8.32 -26.42
C GLU A 115 3.35 7.83 -25.10
N ARG A 116 2.72 8.73 -24.31
CA ARG A 116 2.01 8.34 -23.07
C ARG A 116 0.92 7.33 -23.36
N THR A 117 0.07 7.59 -24.38
CA THR A 117 -1.01 6.67 -24.76
C THR A 117 -0.44 5.29 -25.12
N ARG A 118 0.63 5.24 -25.91
CA ARG A 118 1.28 3.97 -26.28
C ARG A 118 1.85 3.24 -25.06
N MET A 119 2.53 3.96 -24.17
CA MET A 119 3.05 3.38 -22.93
C MET A 119 1.93 2.90 -22.02
N ALA A 120 0.88 3.69 -21.82
CA ALA A 120 -0.27 3.32 -21.00
C ALA A 120 -0.96 2.06 -21.55
N GLN A 121 -1.13 1.97 -22.86
CA GLN A 121 -1.69 0.79 -23.52
C GLN A 121 -0.82 -0.45 -23.28
N GLY A 122 0.51 -0.35 -23.48
CA GLY A 122 1.43 -1.46 -23.21
C GLY A 122 1.41 -1.93 -21.75
N LEU A 123 1.40 -0.99 -20.79
CA LEU A 123 1.32 -1.31 -19.36
C LEU A 123 0.03 -2.05 -18.98
N LEU A 124 -1.09 -1.71 -19.61
CA LEU A 124 -2.36 -2.42 -19.44
C LEU A 124 -2.33 -3.81 -20.11
N GLU A 125 -1.76 -3.91 -21.31
CA GLU A 125 -1.61 -5.18 -22.03
C GLU A 125 -0.75 -6.18 -21.26
N ASP A 126 0.38 -5.75 -20.72
CA ASP A 126 1.29 -6.56 -19.89
C ASP A 126 0.59 -7.20 -18.68
N ARG A 127 -0.53 -6.61 -18.24
CA ARG A 127 -1.35 -7.11 -17.12
C ARG A 127 -2.66 -7.75 -17.55
N GLY A 128 -2.84 -7.99 -18.87
CA GLY A 128 -4.04 -8.59 -19.42
C GLY A 128 -5.26 -7.66 -19.44
N LEU A 129 -5.06 -6.36 -19.22
CA LEU A 129 -6.13 -5.34 -19.14
C LEU A 129 -6.30 -4.54 -20.45
N GLY A 130 -5.52 -4.81 -21.48
CA GLY A 130 -5.53 -4.05 -22.74
C GLY A 130 -6.92 -3.95 -23.39
N HIS A 131 -7.74 -5.00 -23.29
CA HIS A 131 -9.10 -5.04 -23.82
C HIS A 131 -10.09 -4.15 -23.03
N LEU A 132 -9.73 -3.72 -21.83
CA LEU A 132 -10.52 -2.86 -20.93
C LEU A 132 -10.07 -1.38 -21.02
N ALA A 133 -9.01 -1.08 -21.76
CA ALA A 133 -8.33 0.22 -21.74
C ALA A 133 -9.27 1.43 -21.92
N HIS A 134 -10.31 1.28 -22.75
CA HIS A 134 -11.27 2.33 -23.09
C HIS A 134 -12.66 2.13 -22.46
N GLN A 135 -12.86 1.12 -21.63
CA GLN A 135 -14.13 0.91 -20.92
C GLN A 135 -14.24 1.88 -19.74
N SER A 136 -15.48 2.15 -19.33
CA SER A 136 -15.72 2.90 -18.10
C SER A 136 -15.19 2.12 -16.89
N ILE A 137 -14.47 2.80 -15.99
CA ILE A 137 -14.01 2.19 -14.73
C ILE A 137 -15.15 1.66 -13.87
N TYR A 138 -16.36 2.19 -14.04
CA TYR A 138 -17.54 1.73 -13.31
C TYR A 138 -18.08 0.40 -13.83
N ASP A 139 -17.78 0.04 -15.08
CA ASP A 139 -18.19 -1.22 -15.69
C ASP A 139 -17.21 -2.37 -15.41
N LEU A 140 -16.03 -2.06 -14.84
CA LEU A 140 -15.04 -3.06 -14.45
C LEU A 140 -15.45 -3.76 -13.16
N SER A 141 -15.07 -5.04 -13.03
CA SER A 141 -15.13 -5.76 -11.75
C SER A 141 -14.19 -5.14 -10.70
N GLY A 142 -14.42 -5.43 -9.42
CA GLY A 142 -13.54 -4.96 -8.34
C GLY A 142 -12.07 -5.37 -8.55
N GLY A 143 -11.84 -6.58 -9.05
CA GLY A 143 -10.49 -7.09 -9.34
C GLY A 143 -9.80 -6.37 -10.49
N GLU A 144 -10.52 -6.10 -11.58
CA GLU A 144 -9.99 -5.35 -12.72
C GLU A 144 -9.64 -3.92 -12.31
N ARG A 145 -10.52 -3.25 -11.54
CA ARG A 145 -10.22 -1.92 -10.97
C ARG A 145 -8.97 -1.93 -10.11
N GLN A 146 -8.79 -2.94 -9.26
CA GLN A 146 -7.61 -3.06 -8.41
C GLN A 146 -6.33 -3.23 -9.23
N LEU A 147 -6.37 -4.04 -10.30
CA LEU A 147 -5.24 -4.19 -11.21
C LEU A 147 -4.96 -2.91 -12.02
N VAL A 148 -5.99 -2.16 -12.42
CA VAL A 148 -5.81 -0.83 -13.05
C VAL A 148 -5.15 0.14 -12.07
N ALA A 149 -5.63 0.23 -10.83
CA ALA A 149 -5.05 1.09 -9.80
C ALA A 149 -3.58 0.73 -9.52
N LEU A 150 -3.26 -0.55 -9.42
CA LEU A 150 -1.88 -1.02 -9.30
C LEU A 150 -1.04 -0.64 -10.52
N THR A 151 -1.60 -0.77 -11.73
CA THR A 151 -0.92 -0.40 -12.98
C THR A 151 -0.58 1.08 -13.00
N SER A 152 -1.53 1.95 -12.62
CA SER A 152 -1.34 3.39 -12.53
C SER A 152 -0.24 3.78 -11.52
N VAL A 153 -0.16 3.09 -10.37
CA VAL A 153 0.91 3.31 -9.38
C VAL A 153 2.26 2.85 -9.91
N LEU A 154 2.32 1.68 -10.54
CA LEU A 154 3.58 1.12 -11.06
C LEU A 154 4.08 1.83 -12.32
N ALA A 155 3.22 2.56 -13.03
CA ALA A 155 3.58 3.33 -14.23
C ALA A 155 4.65 4.40 -13.95
N VAL A 156 4.73 4.91 -12.71
CA VAL A 156 5.76 5.87 -12.32
C VAL A 156 7.05 5.22 -11.82
N GLU A 157 7.13 3.87 -11.80
CA GLU A 157 8.28 3.09 -11.34
C GLU A 157 8.78 3.52 -9.96
N PRO A 158 7.94 3.43 -8.92
CA PRO A 158 8.37 3.76 -7.57
C PRO A 158 9.44 2.76 -7.09
N ASP A 159 10.31 3.19 -6.18
CA ASP A 159 11.29 2.30 -5.52
C ASP A 159 10.60 1.33 -4.54
N ILE A 160 9.51 1.79 -3.92
CA ILE A 160 8.76 1.10 -2.88
C ILE A 160 7.28 1.12 -3.23
N LEU A 161 6.62 -0.02 -3.13
CA LEU A 161 5.17 -0.17 -3.23
C LEU A 161 4.58 -0.43 -1.85
N VAL A 162 3.69 0.43 -1.41
CA VAL A 162 2.86 0.22 -0.21
C VAL A 162 1.45 -0.12 -0.66
N ALA A 163 0.84 -1.19 -0.14
CA ALA A 163 -0.50 -1.61 -0.52
C ALA A 163 -1.36 -1.93 0.71
N ASP A 164 -2.49 -1.24 0.84
CA ASP A 164 -3.41 -1.41 1.96
C ASP A 164 -4.52 -2.39 1.56
N GLU A 165 -4.47 -3.62 2.10
CA GLU A 165 -5.43 -4.72 1.85
C GLU A 165 -5.73 -4.95 0.34
N PRO A 166 -4.73 -5.11 -0.52
CA PRO A 166 -4.93 -5.09 -1.98
C PRO A 166 -5.73 -6.27 -2.52
N THR A 167 -6.03 -7.28 -1.71
CA THR A 167 -6.74 -8.51 -2.09
C THR A 167 -8.20 -8.57 -1.63
N THR A 168 -8.67 -7.61 -0.83
CA THR A 168 -9.96 -7.68 -0.14
C THR A 168 -11.16 -7.79 -1.09
N LEU A 169 -11.10 -7.14 -2.26
CA LEU A 169 -12.19 -7.10 -3.23
C LEU A 169 -12.03 -8.14 -4.37
N LEU A 170 -11.04 -9.03 -4.27
CA LEU A 170 -10.68 -9.94 -5.35
C LEU A 170 -11.31 -11.32 -5.19
N ASP A 171 -11.81 -11.88 -6.30
CA ASP A 171 -12.08 -13.30 -6.41
C ASP A 171 -10.76 -14.12 -6.41
N LEU A 172 -10.88 -15.44 -6.32
CA LEU A 172 -9.71 -16.33 -6.26
C LEU A 172 -8.77 -16.21 -7.45
N ARG A 173 -9.29 -15.97 -8.67
CA ARG A 173 -8.48 -15.81 -9.88
C ARG A 173 -7.66 -14.53 -9.82
N ASN A 174 -8.31 -13.42 -9.54
CA ASN A 174 -7.69 -12.11 -9.46
C ASN A 174 -6.73 -12.02 -8.28
N ARG A 175 -7.04 -12.67 -7.14
CA ARG A 175 -6.14 -12.79 -5.98
C ARG A 175 -4.83 -13.50 -6.34
N ARG A 176 -4.91 -14.62 -7.07
CA ARG A 176 -3.72 -15.34 -7.55
C ARG A 176 -2.89 -14.49 -8.53
N ALA A 177 -3.55 -13.80 -9.45
CA ALA A 177 -2.87 -12.91 -10.40
C ALA A 177 -2.16 -11.76 -9.67
N LEU A 178 -2.81 -11.13 -8.69
CA LEU A 178 -2.19 -10.07 -7.87
C LEU A 178 -1.00 -10.61 -7.05
N ARG A 179 -1.14 -11.77 -6.39
CA ARG A 179 -0.06 -12.43 -5.65
C ARG A 179 1.17 -12.66 -6.55
N GLN A 180 0.96 -13.20 -7.75
CA GLN A 180 2.05 -13.39 -8.73
C GLN A 180 2.67 -12.06 -9.16
N THR A 181 1.85 -11.04 -9.41
CA THR A 181 2.34 -9.69 -9.74
C THR A 181 3.21 -9.14 -8.63
N LEU A 182 2.73 -9.14 -7.38
CA LEU A 182 3.49 -8.62 -6.23
C LEU A 182 4.80 -9.40 -6.00
N ALA A 183 4.78 -10.73 -6.16
CA ALA A 183 5.97 -11.56 -6.02
C ALA A 183 7.03 -11.26 -7.10
N GLY A 184 6.59 -10.95 -8.34
CA GLY A 184 7.46 -10.64 -9.48
C GLY A 184 8.06 -9.23 -9.48
N LEU A 185 7.55 -8.30 -8.65
CA LEU A 185 8.03 -6.91 -8.61
C LEU A 185 9.49 -6.84 -8.15
N SER A 186 10.29 -5.97 -8.79
CA SER A 186 11.65 -5.64 -8.33
C SER A 186 11.67 -4.71 -7.14
N GLN A 187 10.63 -3.93 -6.95
CA GLN A 187 10.43 -2.97 -5.86
C GLN A 187 10.37 -3.66 -4.50
N GLN A 188 10.71 -2.93 -3.42
CA GLN A 188 10.30 -3.31 -2.08
C GLN A 188 8.78 -3.22 -2.00
N VAL A 189 8.11 -4.25 -1.45
CA VAL A 189 6.65 -4.26 -1.28
C VAL A 189 6.31 -4.41 0.19
N ILE A 190 5.55 -3.45 0.72
CA ILE A 190 5.04 -3.46 2.09
C ILE A 190 3.51 -3.43 1.99
N PHE A 191 2.84 -4.43 2.53
CA PHE A 191 1.38 -4.53 2.37
C PHE A 191 0.68 -5.01 3.63
N SER A 192 -0.55 -4.56 3.82
CA SER A 192 -1.43 -5.16 4.82
C SER A 192 -2.28 -6.26 4.19
N THR A 193 -2.58 -7.28 4.97
CA THR A 193 -3.49 -8.34 4.54
C THR A 193 -4.09 -9.08 5.75
N HIS A 194 -5.28 -9.63 5.55
CA HIS A 194 -5.88 -10.65 6.43
C HIS A 194 -5.75 -12.07 5.84
N ASP A 195 -5.17 -12.20 4.64
CA ASP A 195 -4.89 -13.47 3.98
C ASP A 195 -3.52 -13.96 4.43
N LEU A 196 -3.52 -14.96 5.33
CA LEU A 196 -2.30 -15.47 5.94
C LEU A 196 -1.42 -16.24 4.95
N ASP A 197 -2.00 -16.81 3.88
CA ASP A 197 -1.24 -17.50 2.84
C ASP A 197 -0.35 -16.51 2.06
N ILE A 198 -0.86 -15.28 1.82
CA ILE A 198 -0.06 -14.24 1.16
C ILE A 198 0.98 -13.67 2.12
N ALA A 199 0.63 -13.53 3.41
CA ALA A 199 1.58 -13.08 4.42
C ALA A 199 2.73 -14.08 4.60
N ALA A 200 2.45 -15.38 4.54
CA ALA A 200 3.46 -16.43 4.65
C ALA A 200 4.53 -16.43 3.53
N ASP A 201 4.20 -15.86 2.35
CA ASP A 201 5.16 -15.70 1.25
C ASP A 201 6.10 -14.51 1.41
N SER A 202 5.98 -13.73 2.47
CA SER A 202 6.80 -12.55 2.72
C SER A 202 8.15 -12.90 3.33
N ASP A 203 9.12 -11.99 3.29
CA ASP A 203 10.41 -12.14 3.97
C ASP A 203 10.28 -11.84 5.48
N ARG A 204 9.29 -11.02 5.84
CA ARG A 204 9.01 -10.59 7.21
C ARG A 204 7.52 -10.33 7.40
N VAL A 205 6.99 -10.72 8.55
CA VAL A 205 5.63 -10.43 8.98
C VAL A 205 5.65 -9.59 10.25
N ILE A 206 4.86 -8.53 10.26
CA ILE A 206 4.65 -7.64 11.40
C ILE A 206 3.21 -7.77 11.85
N VAL A 207 2.99 -8.20 13.08
CA VAL A 207 1.66 -8.31 13.70
C VAL A 207 1.32 -7.01 14.39
N VAL A 208 0.23 -6.38 13.96
CA VAL A 208 -0.28 -5.15 14.57
C VAL A 208 -1.53 -5.47 15.37
N HIS A 209 -1.50 -5.19 16.68
CA HIS A 209 -2.62 -5.40 17.59
C HIS A 209 -2.82 -4.16 18.46
N GLU A 210 -4.02 -3.60 18.48
CA GLU A 210 -4.40 -2.41 19.27
C GLU A 210 -3.37 -1.25 19.16
N GLY A 211 -2.91 -0.97 17.94
CA GLY A 211 -1.94 0.10 17.69
C GLY A 211 -0.51 -0.19 18.16
N ARG A 212 -0.17 -1.43 18.48
CA ARG A 212 1.16 -1.88 18.92
C ARG A 212 1.69 -2.96 17.99
N ILE A 213 2.99 -3.13 17.96
CA ILE A 213 3.60 -4.29 17.33
C ILE A 213 3.56 -5.44 18.34
N ALA A 214 2.76 -6.46 18.07
CA ALA A 214 2.60 -7.64 18.92
C ALA A 214 3.64 -8.72 18.60
N ALA A 215 4.01 -8.87 17.31
CA ALA A 215 5.10 -9.74 16.86
C ALA A 215 5.75 -9.15 15.62
N ASP A 216 7.02 -9.50 15.38
CA ASP A 216 7.82 -8.98 14.27
C ASP A 216 8.96 -9.95 13.98
N GLY A 217 8.99 -10.56 12.80
CA GLY A 217 10.02 -11.53 12.45
C GLY A 217 9.70 -12.39 11.24
N ALA A 218 10.28 -13.59 11.22
CA ALA A 218 10.04 -14.58 10.17
C ALA A 218 8.54 -14.92 10.10
N PRO A 219 8.00 -15.17 8.89
CA PRO A 219 6.57 -15.40 8.71
C PRO A 219 5.98 -16.48 9.62
N GLU A 220 6.64 -17.62 9.73
CA GLU A 220 6.18 -18.76 10.54
C GLU A 220 5.99 -18.38 12.01
N GLU A 221 7.00 -17.71 12.60
CA GLU A 221 6.98 -17.32 14.01
C GLU A 221 5.94 -16.20 14.27
N ALA A 222 5.90 -15.20 13.40
CA ALA A 222 5.01 -14.06 13.56
C ALA A 222 3.53 -14.47 13.35
N LEU A 223 3.24 -15.37 12.41
CA LEU A 223 1.88 -15.85 12.16
C LEU A 223 1.40 -16.76 13.31
N ALA A 224 2.26 -17.61 13.87
CA ALA A 224 1.93 -18.38 15.06
C ALA A 224 1.61 -17.47 16.26
N ALA A 225 2.38 -16.39 16.44
CA ALA A 225 2.10 -15.38 17.47
C ALA A 225 0.76 -14.64 17.21
N TYR A 226 0.42 -14.38 15.95
CA TYR A 226 -0.87 -13.76 15.58
C TYR A 226 -2.05 -14.65 15.93
N GLU A 227 -1.99 -15.95 15.64
CA GLU A 227 -3.03 -16.92 16.01
C GLU A 227 -3.22 -16.96 17.54
N ALA A 228 -2.12 -16.91 18.32
CA ALA A 228 -2.19 -16.87 19.78
C ALA A 228 -2.82 -15.58 20.35
N VAL A 229 -2.73 -14.45 19.65
CA VAL A 229 -3.35 -13.17 20.04
C VAL A 229 -4.86 -13.15 19.76
N LEU A 230 -5.34 -13.98 18.81
CA LEU A 230 -6.77 -14.06 18.46
C LEU A 230 -7.58 -14.96 19.40
N VAL A 231 -6.92 -15.77 20.23
CA VAL A 231 -7.55 -16.67 21.23
C VAL A 231 -7.63 -15.96 22.58
#